data_070b7847ebc18391f3a8c05f9e0fd495
#
_entry.id   070b7847ebc18391f3a8c05f9e0fd495
#
_cell.length_a   1.000
_cell.length_b   1.000
_cell.length_c   1.000
_cell.angle_alpha   90.00
_cell.angle_beta   90.00
_cell.angle_gamma   90.00
#
_symmetry.space_group_name_H-M   'P 1'
#
loop_
_entity.id
_entity.type
_entity.pdbx_description
1 polymer ?
#
loop_
_entity_poly.entity_id
_entity_poly.type
_entity_poly.pdbx_seq_one_letter_code
_entity_poly.pdbx_strand_id
1 'polypeptide(L)'
;MTILENLSLADNKGKIYGLSFAINKKRINYYKNILKELDLGLEDKLYTKVNLLSGGQRQALTLLMAVMTKLKLLLLDEHTAALDPKTSLKIMDITEKMVKETGVTTIMVTHNLKQAIKSGNRLIMMHSEQIIIDVKDKEKEELTHSKLMKLFEEANVNEDLSDRTLLA
;
A
#
# COMPACT_ATOMS: atom_id res chain seq x y z
N MET A 1 16.35 -16.07 2.21
CA MET A 1 15.15 -16.86 2.54
C MET A 1 14.32 -17.05 1.29
N THR A 2 13.61 -18.18 1.18
CA THR A 2 12.64 -18.50 0.12
C THR A 2 11.28 -17.82 0.38
N ILE A 3 10.40 -17.81 -0.61
CA ILE A 3 9.01 -17.34 -0.45
C ILE A 3 8.30 -18.12 0.66
N LEU A 4 8.43 -19.45 0.66
CA LEU A 4 7.82 -20.32 1.68
C LEU A 4 8.26 -19.97 3.09
N GLU A 5 9.55 -19.75 3.31
CA GLU A 5 10.10 -19.36 4.61
C GLU A 5 9.54 -18.00 5.08
N ASN A 6 9.47 -17.03 4.19
CA ASN A 6 8.92 -15.70 4.48
C ASN A 6 7.43 -15.76 4.85
N LEU A 7 6.61 -16.47 4.05
CA LEU A 7 5.18 -16.65 4.34
C LEU A 7 4.96 -17.41 5.65
N SER A 8 5.77 -18.45 5.91
CA SER A 8 5.68 -19.19 7.17
C SER A 8 6.00 -18.32 8.38
N LEU A 9 6.97 -17.42 8.29
CA LEU A 9 7.26 -16.46 9.36
C LEU A 9 6.12 -15.46 9.57
N ALA A 10 5.57 -14.90 8.49
CA ALA A 10 4.45 -13.97 8.58
C ALA A 10 3.20 -14.63 9.22
N ASP A 11 2.85 -15.84 8.79
CA ASP A 11 1.73 -16.62 9.31
C ASP A 11 1.89 -17.01 10.79
N ASN A 12 3.13 -17.12 11.24
CA ASN A 12 3.48 -17.50 12.59
C ASN A 12 3.67 -16.30 13.54
N LYS A 13 3.61 -15.08 13.03
CA LYS A 13 3.79 -13.87 13.86
C LYS A 13 2.77 -13.82 15.01
N GLY A 14 3.25 -13.66 16.23
CA GLY A 14 2.43 -13.58 17.45
C GLY A 14 1.95 -14.92 18.02
N LYS A 15 2.37 -16.07 17.45
CA LYS A 15 2.10 -17.39 17.99
C LYS A 15 3.31 -17.88 18.79
N ILE A 16 3.06 -18.50 19.95
CA ILE A 16 4.12 -19.13 20.73
C ILE A 16 4.38 -20.52 20.12
N TYR A 17 5.54 -20.67 19.50
CA TYR A 17 6.00 -21.96 18.99
C TYR A 17 7.11 -22.47 19.90
N GLY A 18 6.98 -23.75 20.35
CA GLY A 18 8.10 -24.48 20.91
C GLY A 18 9.18 -24.73 19.84
N LEU A 19 10.11 -25.66 20.07
CA LEU A 19 11.17 -26.08 19.16
C LEU A 19 10.68 -26.71 17.82
N SER A 20 9.47 -26.43 17.37
CA SER A 20 8.91 -26.94 16.11
C SER A 20 9.38 -26.14 14.92
N PHE A 21 9.58 -26.82 13.79
CA PHE A 21 10.07 -26.25 12.55
C PHE A 21 9.29 -24.99 12.12
N ALA A 22 10.00 -23.92 11.77
CA ALA A 22 9.44 -22.64 11.30
C ALA A 22 8.58 -22.80 10.03
N ILE A 23 8.76 -23.89 9.27
CA ILE A 23 8.02 -24.15 8.02
C ILE A 23 6.85 -25.10 8.27
N ASN A 24 5.64 -24.59 8.12
CA ASN A 24 4.43 -25.40 8.22
C ASN A 24 4.09 -26.05 6.85
N LYS A 25 4.62 -27.26 6.62
CA LYS A 25 4.38 -28.02 5.40
C LYS A 25 2.90 -28.28 5.11
N LYS A 26 2.04 -28.37 6.14
CA LYS A 26 0.60 -28.57 5.98
C LYS A 26 -0.10 -27.35 5.36
N ARG A 27 0.52 -26.18 5.39
CA ARG A 27 -0.03 -24.94 4.82
C ARG A 27 0.47 -24.59 3.42
N ILE A 28 1.29 -25.44 2.79
CA ILE A 28 1.83 -25.19 1.44
C ILE A 28 0.72 -24.90 0.45
N ASN A 29 -0.35 -25.69 0.44
CA ASN A 29 -1.49 -25.49 -0.46
C ASN A 29 -2.21 -24.14 -0.19
N TYR A 30 -2.36 -23.76 1.07
CA TYR A 30 -2.89 -22.46 1.43
C TYR A 30 -2.01 -21.33 0.87
N TYR A 31 -0.68 -21.41 1.06
CA TYR A 31 0.24 -20.40 0.51
C TYR A 31 0.20 -20.33 -1.02
N LYS A 32 0.10 -21.48 -1.70
CA LYS A 32 -0.07 -21.48 -3.15
C LYS A 32 -1.34 -20.77 -3.59
N ASN A 33 -2.45 -21.03 -2.91
CA ASN A 33 -3.74 -20.42 -3.26
C ASN A 33 -3.72 -18.90 -3.10
N ILE A 34 -3.21 -18.38 -1.97
CA ILE A 34 -3.14 -16.93 -1.76
C ILE A 34 -2.14 -16.23 -2.70
N LEU A 35 -1.04 -16.91 -3.07
CA LEU A 35 -0.09 -16.39 -4.07
C LEU A 35 -0.71 -16.35 -5.47
N LYS A 36 -1.53 -17.35 -5.83
CA LYS A 36 -2.22 -17.40 -7.12
C LYS A 36 -3.17 -16.21 -7.31
N GLU A 37 -3.79 -15.70 -6.23
CA GLU A 37 -4.67 -14.54 -6.28
C GLU A 37 -3.94 -13.24 -6.67
N LEU A 38 -2.61 -13.19 -6.49
CA LEU A 38 -1.78 -12.07 -6.93
C LEU A 38 -1.58 -12.05 -8.45
N ASP A 39 -1.78 -13.19 -9.12
CA ASP A 39 -1.59 -13.35 -10.57
C ASP A 39 -0.20 -12.85 -11.05
N LEU A 40 0.86 -13.24 -10.31
CA LEU A 40 2.26 -12.89 -10.57
C LEU A 40 3.17 -14.11 -10.79
N GLY A 41 2.58 -15.32 -10.89
CA GLY A 41 3.30 -16.58 -11.03
C GLY A 41 4.16 -16.94 -9.82
N LEU A 42 3.79 -16.48 -8.62
CA LEU A 42 4.52 -16.75 -7.38
C LEU A 42 4.17 -18.10 -6.77
N GLU A 43 3.00 -18.64 -7.08
CA GLU A 43 2.50 -19.93 -6.60
C GLU A 43 3.42 -21.09 -6.98
N ASP A 44 4.11 -20.99 -8.12
CA ASP A 44 5.05 -22.00 -8.61
C ASP A 44 6.49 -21.75 -8.11
N LYS A 45 6.72 -20.64 -7.43
CA LYS A 45 8.05 -20.18 -6.99
C LYS A 45 8.28 -20.27 -5.48
N LEU A 46 7.50 -21.07 -4.75
CA LEU A 46 7.57 -21.15 -3.28
C LEU A 46 8.99 -21.37 -2.73
N TYR A 47 9.82 -22.14 -3.42
CA TYR A 47 11.18 -22.44 -3.03
C TYR A 47 12.24 -21.49 -3.62
N THR A 48 11.81 -20.50 -4.40
CA THR A 48 12.70 -19.47 -4.95
C THR A 48 13.08 -18.48 -3.84
N LYS A 49 14.35 -18.08 -3.81
CA LYS A 49 14.84 -17.03 -2.90
C LYS A 49 14.25 -15.67 -3.29
N VAL A 50 13.82 -14.89 -2.31
CA VAL A 50 13.14 -13.60 -2.52
C VAL A 50 14.00 -12.57 -3.27
N ASN A 51 15.33 -12.63 -3.14
CA ASN A 51 16.25 -11.77 -3.89
C ASN A 51 16.28 -12.04 -5.40
N LEU A 52 15.76 -13.17 -5.86
CA LEU A 52 15.63 -13.51 -7.29
C LEU A 52 14.29 -13.06 -7.91
N LEU A 53 13.41 -12.48 -7.12
CA LEU A 53 12.13 -11.95 -7.58
C LEU A 53 12.30 -10.59 -8.24
N SER A 54 11.40 -10.25 -9.18
CA SER A 54 11.29 -8.87 -9.68
C SER A 54 10.86 -7.91 -8.58
N GLY A 55 11.03 -6.60 -8.78
CA GLY A 55 10.60 -5.57 -7.85
C GLY A 55 9.12 -5.69 -7.48
N GLY A 56 8.24 -5.81 -8.48
CA GLY A 56 6.80 -5.98 -8.27
C GLY A 56 6.44 -7.27 -7.55
N GLN A 57 7.09 -8.39 -7.88
CA GLN A 57 6.89 -9.66 -7.17
C GLN A 57 7.28 -9.56 -5.69
N ARG A 58 8.40 -8.90 -5.37
CA ARG A 58 8.79 -8.65 -3.98
C ARG A 58 7.80 -7.76 -3.25
N GLN A 59 7.35 -6.70 -3.92
CA GLN A 59 6.39 -5.76 -3.33
C GLN A 59 5.06 -6.45 -3.01
N ALA A 60 4.50 -7.23 -3.96
CA ALA A 60 3.27 -7.99 -3.75
C ALA A 60 3.42 -9.01 -2.62
N LEU A 61 4.57 -9.71 -2.55
CA LEU A 61 4.84 -10.65 -1.46
C LEU A 61 4.90 -9.93 -0.11
N THR A 62 5.56 -8.77 -0.04
CA THR A 62 5.67 -7.97 1.19
C THR A 62 4.27 -7.52 1.67
N LEU A 63 3.45 -7.02 0.76
CA LEU A 63 2.08 -6.61 1.04
C LEU A 63 1.24 -7.79 1.56
N LEU A 64 1.31 -8.95 0.88
CA LEU A 64 0.63 -10.18 1.31
C LEU A 64 1.04 -10.59 2.73
N MET A 65 2.34 -10.60 3.01
CA MET A 65 2.87 -10.91 4.35
C MET A 65 2.37 -9.94 5.42
N ALA A 66 2.27 -8.64 5.10
CA ALA A 66 1.73 -7.65 6.00
C ALA A 66 0.27 -7.97 6.36
N VAL A 67 -0.61 -8.14 5.37
CA VAL A 67 -2.05 -8.37 5.64
C VAL A 67 -2.34 -9.72 6.28
N MET A 68 -1.51 -10.76 6.06
CA MET A 68 -1.62 -12.04 6.76
C MET A 68 -1.52 -11.93 8.29
N THR A 69 -0.91 -10.87 8.80
CA THR A 69 -0.68 -10.66 10.24
C THR A 69 -1.85 -10.00 10.98
N LYS A 70 -3.02 -9.84 10.35
CA LYS A 70 -4.22 -9.21 10.95
C LYS A 70 -3.91 -7.83 11.54
N LEU A 71 -3.34 -6.96 10.75
CA LEU A 71 -2.99 -5.60 11.16
C LEU A 71 -4.23 -4.78 11.53
N LYS A 72 -4.06 -3.88 12.49
CA LYS A 72 -5.05 -2.81 12.78
C LYS A 72 -4.85 -1.60 11.87
N LEU A 73 -3.63 -1.36 11.44
CA LEU A 73 -3.23 -0.25 10.58
C LEU A 73 -2.15 -0.70 9.61
N LEU A 74 -2.33 -0.37 8.34
CA LEU A 74 -1.36 -0.56 7.27
C LEU A 74 -0.83 0.81 6.82
N LEU A 75 0.48 0.98 6.87
CA LEU A 75 1.16 2.19 6.37
C LEU A 75 1.90 1.84 5.09
N LEU A 76 1.61 2.55 4.02
CA LEU A 76 2.23 2.38 2.70
C LEU A 76 2.90 3.69 2.31
N ASP A 77 4.22 3.69 2.26
CA ASP A 77 5.00 4.85 1.86
C ASP A 77 5.61 4.61 0.47
N GLU A 78 5.09 5.33 -0.52
CA GLU A 78 5.49 5.27 -1.93
C GLU A 78 5.74 3.86 -2.47
N HIS A 79 4.96 2.90 -2.03
CA HIS A 79 5.20 1.46 -2.22
C HIS A 79 5.22 0.99 -3.68
N THR A 80 4.91 1.86 -4.64
CA THR A 80 4.97 1.56 -6.09
C THR A 80 5.95 2.45 -6.86
N ALA A 81 6.66 3.38 -6.21
CA ALA A 81 7.49 4.38 -6.88
C ALA A 81 8.65 3.79 -7.69
N ALA A 82 9.25 2.68 -7.21
CA ALA A 82 10.38 2.03 -7.88
C ALA A 82 9.97 1.00 -8.95
N LEU A 83 8.68 0.95 -9.34
CA LEU A 83 8.14 -0.02 -10.28
C LEU A 83 7.85 0.64 -11.63
N ASP A 84 7.94 -0.15 -12.70
CA ASP A 84 7.45 0.30 -14.00
C ASP A 84 5.94 0.56 -13.98
N PRO A 85 5.40 1.41 -14.87
CA PRO A 85 4.00 1.85 -14.81
C PRO A 85 2.98 0.70 -14.83
N LYS A 86 3.22 -0.35 -15.61
CA LYS A 86 2.31 -1.49 -15.70
C LYS A 86 2.29 -2.30 -14.41
N THR A 87 3.46 -2.57 -13.86
CA THR A 87 3.61 -3.27 -12.58
C THR A 87 3.05 -2.43 -11.42
N SER A 88 3.28 -1.11 -11.42
CA SER A 88 2.73 -0.19 -10.43
C SER A 88 1.20 -0.26 -10.38
N LEU A 89 0.52 -0.20 -11.53
CA LEU A 89 -0.93 -0.34 -11.60
C LEU A 89 -1.39 -1.69 -11.04
N LYS A 90 -0.74 -2.78 -11.40
CA LYS A 90 -1.08 -4.11 -10.89
C LYS A 90 -0.92 -4.22 -9.37
N ILE A 91 0.15 -3.66 -8.80
CA ILE A 91 0.36 -3.65 -7.35
C ILE A 91 -0.69 -2.79 -6.65
N MET A 92 -1.09 -1.66 -7.24
CA MET A 92 -2.18 -0.85 -6.71
C MET A 92 -3.52 -1.61 -6.67
N ASP A 93 -3.88 -2.30 -7.76
CA ASP A 93 -5.10 -3.10 -7.82
C ASP A 93 -5.08 -4.24 -6.77
N ILE A 94 -3.94 -4.91 -6.59
CA ILE A 94 -3.74 -5.91 -5.54
C ILE A 94 -3.90 -5.26 -4.15
N THR A 95 -3.30 -4.10 -3.92
CA THR A 95 -3.39 -3.36 -2.65
C THR A 95 -4.84 -3.02 -2.33
N GLU A 96 -5.57 -2.44 -3.27
CA GLU A 96 -6.99 -2.08 -3.10
C GLU A 96 -7.86 -3.30 -2.79
N LYS A 97 -7.65 -4.41 -3.53
CA LYS A 97 -8.35 -5.68 -3.29
C LYS A 97 -8.08 -6.18 -1.87
N MET A 98 -6.82 -6.27 -1.45
CA MET A 98 -6.44 -6.78 -0.13
C MET A 98 -6.96 -5.90 1.01
N VAL A 99 -6.88 -4.57 0.88
CA VAL A 99 -7.43 -3.62 1.87
C VAL A 99 -8.94 -3.80 2.00
N LYS A 100 -9.66 -3.93 0.88
CA LYS A 100 -11.11 -4.13 0.87
C LYS A 100 -11.52 -5.47 1.51
N GLU A 101 -10.81 -6.55 1.21
CA GLU A 101 -11.11 -7.88 1.73
C GLU A 101 -10.79 -8.02 3.23
N THR A 102 -9.73 -7.37 3.71
CA THR A 102 -9.31 -7.43 5.10
C THR A 102 -9.96 -6.38 5.99
N GLY A 103 -10.50 -5.30 5.41
CA GLY A 103 -11.06 -4.15 6.14
C GLY A 103 -10.02 -3.40 6.98
N VAL A 104 -8.72 -3.55 6.70
CA VAL A 104 -7.65 -2.90 7.45
C VAL A 104 -7.64 -1.40 7.18
N THR A 105 -7.58 -0.59 8.24
CA THR A 105 -7.35 0.84 8.10
C THR A 105 -6.00 1.07 7.43
N THR A 106 -5.98 1.83 6.33
CA THR A 106 -4.77 2.02 5.52
C THR A 106 -4.48 3.50 5.33
N ILE A 107 -3.24 3.90 5.56
CA ILE A 107 -2.71 5.22 5.18
C ILE A 107 -1.67 4.98 4.09
N MET A 108 -1.86 5.63 2.95
CA MET A 108 -0.95 5.55 1.81
C MET A 108 -0.38 6.93 1.51
N VAL A 109 0.95 7.03 1.48
CA VAL A 109 1.67 8.22 1.00
C VAL A 109 2.06 7.99 -0.46
N THR A 110 1.78 8.95 -1.32
CA THR A 110 2.16 8.92 -2.73
C THR A 110 2.31 10.34 -3.29
N HIS A 111 3.27 10.54 -4.17
CA HIS A 111 3.40 11.76 -4.97
C HIS A 111 2.62 11.67 -6.31
N ASN A 112 2.01 10.54 -6.60
CA ASN A 112 1.23 10.34 -7.83
C ASN A 112 -0.22 10.78 -7.61
N LEU A 113 -0.56 11.98 -8.10
CA LEU A 113 -1.89 12.57 -7.94
C LEU A 113 -3.02 11.70 -8.52
N LYS A 114 -2.77 10.99 -9.64
CA LYS A 114 -3.78 10.09 -10.22
C LYS A 114 -4.10 8.92 -9.29
N GLN A 115 -3.08 8.36 -8.65
CA GLN A 115 -3.27 7.31 -7.63
C GLN A 115 -3.99 7.87 -6.40
N ALA A 116 -3.56 9.02 -5.88
CA ALA A 116 -4.18 9.66 -4.73
C ALA A 116 -5.67 9.97 -4.96
N ILE A 117 -6.05 10.44 -6.15
CA ILE A 117 -7.43 10.71 -6.52
C ILE A 117 -8.25 9.41 -6.63
N LYS A 118 -7.68 8.34 -7.21
CA LYS A 118 -8.39 7.08 -7.44
C LYS A 118 -8.58 6.27 -6.16
N SER A 119 -7.57 6.24 -5.28
CA SER A 119 -7.51 5.31 -4.15
C SER A 119 -8.03 5.92 -2.85
N GLY A 120 -8.61 5.07 -2.00
CA GLY A 120 -9.10 5.43 -0.67
C GLY A 120 -10.36 6.30 -0.67
N ASN A 121 -10.92 6.51 0.52
CA ASN A 121 -12.14 7.29 0.76
C ASN A 121 -11.86 8.70 1.34
N ARG A 122 -10.59 9.03 1.60
CA ARG A 122 -10.14 10.35 2.07
C ARG A 122 -8.81 10.68 1.42
N LEU A 123 -8.64 11.93 1.00
CA LEU A 123 -7.39 12.46 0.47
C LEU A 123 -6.96 13.65 1.34
N ILE A 124 -5.73 13.58 1.80
CA ILE A 124 -5.08 14.66 2.55
C ILE A 124 -3.88 15.10 1.71
N MET A 125 -3.77 16.40 1.44
CA MET A 125 -2.59 16.98 0.83
C MET A 125 -1.85 17.82 1.87
N MET A 126 -0.55 17.60 1.94
CA MET A 126 0.34 18.32 2.85
C MET A 126 1.31 19.19 2.08
N HIS A 127 1.55 20.40 2.59
CA HIS A 127 2.56 21.32 2.08
C HIS A 127 3.15 22.06 3.29
N SER A 128 4.47 22.32 3.28
CA SER A 128 5.18 23.04 4.36
C SER A 128 4.78 22.56 5.77
N GLU A 129 4.73 21.23 5.98
CA GLU A 129 4.37 20.58 7.26
C GLU A 129 2.92 20.80 7.71
N GLN A 130 2.06 21.40 6.87
CA GLN A 130 0.66 21.65 7.15
C GLN A 130 -0.26 20.84 6.25
N ILE A 131 -1.48 20.57 6.74
CA ILE A 131 -2.55 19.98 5.91
C ILE A 131 -3.24 21.15 5.20
N ILE A 132 -3.11 21.20 3.87
CA ILE A 132 -3.70 22.26 3.04
C ILE A 132 -5.01 21.82 2.37
N ILE A 133 -5.21 20.51 2.17
CA ILE A 133 -6.43 19.95 1.60
C ILE A 133 -6.80 18.70 2.39
N ASP A 134 -8.08 18.55 2.76
CA ASP A 134 -8.64 17.37 3.41
C ASP A 134 -10.04 17.13 2.86
N VAL A 135 -10.16 16.18 1.91
CA VAL A 135 -11.43 15.83 1.25
C VAL A 135 -11.77 14.36 1.51
N LYS A 136 -13.06 14.08 1.72
CA LYS A 136 -13.53 12.73 2.10
C LYS A 136 -14.89 12.41 1.48
N ASP A 137 -15.22 11.14 1.50
CA ASP A 137 -16.53 10.60 1.10
C ASP A 137 -16.97 11.10 -0.30
N LYS A 138 -18.15 11.66 -0.43
CA LYS A 138 -18.70 12.15 -1.71
C LYS A 138 -17.82 13.18 -2.38
N GLU A 139 -17.24 14.10 -1.61
CA GLU A 139 -16.34 15.13 -2.15
C GLU A 139 -15.09 14.49 -2.76
N LYS A 140 -14.57 13.42 -2.14
CA LYS A 140 -13.44 12.64 -2.66
C LYS A 140 -13.82 11.85 -3.91
N GLU A 141 -15.03 11.27 -3.97
CA GLU A 141 -15.53 10.54 -5.15
C GLU A 141 -15.65 11.42 -6.38
N GLU A 142 -16.05 12.69 -6.19
CA GLU A 142 -16.20 13.69 -7.25
C GLU A 142 -14.90 14.43 -7.58
N LEU A 143 -13.79 14.09 -6.91
CA LEU A 143 -12.52 14.77 -7.07
C LEU A 143 -11.90 14.42 -8.42
N THR A 144 -11.61 15.44 -9.21
CA THR A 144 -10.86 15.35 -10.47
C THR A 144 -9.49 15.99 -10.32
N HIS A 145 -8.57 15.69 -11.24
CA HIS A 145 -7.27 16.33 -11.27
C HIS A 145 -7.39 17.86 -11.34
N SER A 146 -8.29 18.38 -12.16
CA SER A 146 -8.51 19.85 -12.29
C SER A 146 -9.06 20.45 -11.00
N LYS A 147 -9.99 19.78 -10.31
CA LYS A 147 -10.50 20.24 -9.01
C LYS A 147 -9.40 20.26 -7.96
N LEU A 148 -8.57 19.20 -7.90
CA LEU A 148 -7.48 19.12 -6.94
C LEU A 148 -6.43 20.22 -7.16
N MET A 149 -6.05 20.49 -8.43
CA MET A 149 -5.12 21.57 -8.76
C MET A 149 -5.68 22.95 -8.37
N LYS A 150 -6.97 23.16 -8.58
CA LYS A 150 -7.65 24.41 -8.19
C LYS A 150 -7.62 24.62 -6.66
N LEU A 151 -7.94 23.56 -5.89
CA LEU A 151 -7.84 23.61 -4.43
C LEU A 151 -6.43 23.90 -3.95
N PHE A 152 -5.41 23.33 -4.63
CA PHE A 152 -4.02 23.57 -4.31
C PHE A 152 -3.61 25.04 -4.58
N GLU A 153 -4.01 25.60 -5.71
CA GLU A 153 -3.77 27.02 -6.05
C GLU A 153 -4.43 27.95 -5.03
N GLU A 154 -5.69 27.69 -4.66
CA GLU A 154 -6.43 28.46 -3.68
C GLU A 154 -5.78 28.41 -2.28
N ALA A 155 -5.27 27.24 -1.89
CA ALA A 155 -4.56 27.06 -0.62
C ALA A 155 -3.24 27.83 -0.59
N ASN A 156 -2.42 27.77 -1.65
CA ASN A 156 -1.15 28.49 -1.73
C ASN A 156 -1.33 30.03 -1.74
N VAL A 157 -2.36 30.53 -2.41
CA VAL A 157 -2.66 31.98 -2.39
C VAL A 157 -2.97 32.47 -0.97
N ASN A 158 -3.67 31.65 -0.18
CA ASN A 158 -3.96 31.97 1.21
C ASN A 158 -2.72 31.93 2.13
N GLU A 159 -1.76 31.05 1.85
CA GLU A 159 -0.48 30.99 2.58
C GLU A 159 0.37 32.24 2.32
N ASP A 160 0.52 32.66 1.06
CA ASP A 160 1.22 33.90 0.69
C ASP A 160 0.59 35.15 1.30
N LEU A 161 -0.73 35.17 1.46
CA LEU A 161 -1.44 36.27 2.12
C LEU A 161 -1.24 36.27 3.65
N SER A 162 -1.19 35.09 4.28
CA SER A 162 -0.97 34.97 5.72
C SER A 162 0.45 35.39 6.10
N ASP A 163 1.45 35.01 5.34
CA ASP A 163 2.85 35.38 5.57
C ASP A 163 3.09 36.89 5.37
N ARG A 164 2.44 37.51 4.40
CA ARG A 164 2.50 38.98 4.22
C ARG A 164 1.80 39.74 5.31
N THR A 165 0.76 39.18 5.93
CA THR A 165 0.04 39.83 7.04
C THR A 165 0.77 39.71 8.36
N LEU A 166 1.60 38.69 8.55
CA LEU A 166 2.44 38.49 9.73
C LEU A 166 3.72 39.32 9.71
N LEU A 167 4.11 39.85 8.53
CA LEU A 167 5.32 40.69 8.33
C LEU A 167 4.99 42.19 8.23
N ALA A 168 3.72 42.59 8.37
CA ALA A 168 3.24 43.96 8.39
C ALA A 168 2.86 44.40 9.82
#